data_31857e3bd83ef3ffff58b72c1774d35a
#
_entry.id   31857e3bd83ef3ffff58b72c1774d35a
#
_cell.length_a   1.000
_cell.length_b   1.000
_cell.length_c   1.000
_cell.angle_alpha   90.00
_cell.angle_beta   90.00
_cell.angle_gamma   90.00
#
_symmetry.space_group_name_H-M   'P 1'
#
loop_
_entity.id
_entity.type
_entity.pdbx_description
1 polymer ?
#
loop_
_entity_poly.entity_id
_entity_poly.type
_entity_poly.pdbx_seq_one_letter_code
_entity_poly.pdbx_strand_id
1 'polypeptide(L)'
;MVIMNRFSLVILVTAFLNAESFETFYQTGELKERFETKDGVREGLYQKWYLNGQIGKQSFYKNGVLDGELTVWYPNGVVKATYPISKGMIQGTAKYYDSKGNLSWQVYEENRPNKNNNIDFSSWCLN
;
A
#
# COMPACT_ATOMS: atom_id res chain seq x y z
N MET A 1 -12.28 -14.40 32.59
CA MET A 1 -12.93 -13.91 31.34
C MET A 1 -11.93 -12.99 30.64
N VAL A 2 -11.29 -13.46 29.59
CA VAL A 2 -10.33 -12.65 28.83
C VAL A 2 -11.16 -11.83 27.86
N ILE A 3 -11.25 -10.51 28.10
CA ILE A 3 -11.79 -9.59 27.12
C ILE A 3 -10.73 -9.46 26.03
N MET A 4 -10.91 -10.19 24.94
CA MET A 4 -10.12 -9.98 23.74
C MET A 4 -10.50 -8.60 23.18
N ASN A 5 -9.70 -7.61 23.54
CA ASN A 5 -9.82 -6.28 22.97
C ASN A 5 -9.62 -6.40 21.45
N ARG A 6 -10.52 -5.83 20.68
CA ARG A 6 -10.57 -5.89 19.22
C ARG A 6 -9.44 -5.09 18.54
N PHE A 7 -8.22 -5.17 19.07
CA PHE A 7 -7.06 -4.54 18.46
C PHE A 7 -6.43 -5.49 17.47
N SER A 8 -6.21 -5.01 16.26
CA SER A 8 -5.35 -5.66 15.27
C SER A 8 -4.09 -6.15 15.97
N LEU A 9 -3.86 -7.46 15.96
CA LEU A 9 -2.63 -8.02 16.46
C LEU A 9 -1.51 -7.53 15.56
N VAL A 10 -0.64 -6.68 16.10
CA VAL A 10 0.60 -6.26 15.46
C VAL A 10 1.68 -7.23 15.92
N ILE A 11 2.18 -8.03 15.00
CA ILE A 11 3.34 -8.89 15.27
C ILE A 11 4.59 -8.17 14.79
N LEU A 12 5.49 -7.89 15.74
CA LEU A 12 6.82 -7.39 15.44
C LEU A 12 7.70 -8.55 14.98
N VAL A 13 8.10 -8.57 13.74
CA VAL A 13 9.03 -9.55 13.19
C VAL A 13 10.42 -8.94 13.11
N THR A 14 11.16 -9.11 14.18
CA THR A 14 12.61 -8.99 14.41
C THR A 14 13.44 -7.94 13.68
N ALA A 15 14.19 -7.23 14.53
CA ALA A 15 15.19 -6.24 14.20
C ALA A 15 16.57 -6.88 13.92
N PHE A 16 17.12 -6.58 12.75
CA PHE A 16 18.55 -6.47 12.58
C PHE A 16 18.84 -5.09 11.98
N LEU A 17 19.62 -4.27 12.67
CA LEU A 17 20.06 -2.94 12.24
C LEU A 17 18.93 -1.88 12.13
N ASN A 18 18.18 -1.63 13.23
CA ASN A 18 17.18 -0.55 13.31
C ASN A 18 16.06 -0.60 12.25
N ALA A 19 15.93 -1.69 11.49
CA ALA A 19 14.83 -1.95 10.58
C ALA A 19 13.82 -2.89 11.26
N GLU A 20 12.56 -2.51 11.29
CA GLU A 20 11.48 -3.28 11.90
C GLU A 20 10.41 -3.56 10.86
N SER A 21 9.90 -4.80 10.84
CA SER A 21 8.78 -5.20 10.00
C SER A 21 7.53 -5.37 10.86
N PHE A 22 6.44 -4.82 10.39
CA PHE A 22 5.14 -4.86 11.06
C PHE A 22 4.11 -5.56 10.18
N GLU A 23 3.30 -6.39 10.82
CA GLU A 23 2.17 -7.05 10.18
C GLU A 23 0.89 -6.78 10.97
N THR A 24 -0.18 -6.53 10.26
CA THR A 24 -1.53 -6.46 10.81
C THR A 24 -2.42 -7.52 10.16
N PHE A 25 -3.44 -7.95 10.86
CA PHE A 25 -4.32 -9.02 10.42
C PHE A 25 -5.77 -8.57 10.47
N TYR A 26 -6.59 -9.15 9.61
CA TYR A 26 -8.04 -9.07 9.72
C TYR A 26 -8.52 -9.82 10.98
N GLN A 27 -9.75 -9.56 11.42
CA GLN A 27 -10.34 -10.27 12.57
C GLN A 27 -10.44 -11.78 12.37
N THR A 28 -10.46 -12.22 11.13
CA THR A 28 -10.53 -13.61 10.68
C THR A 28 -9.16 -14.29 10.65
N GLY A 29 -8.07 -13.52 10.82
CA GLY A 29 -6.70 -14.02 10.94
C GLY A 29 -5.84 -13.88 9.68
N GLU A 30 -6.43 -13.51 8.54
CA GLU A 30 -5.69 -13.30 7.30
C GLU A 30 -4.83 -12.03 7.38
N LEU A 31 -3.67 -12.06 6.72
CA LEU A 31 -2.77 -10.91 6.63
C LEU A 31 -3.47 -9.74 5.95
N LYS A 32 -3.44 -8.57 6.58
CA LYS A 32 -4.06 -7.34 6.09
C LYS A 32 -3.05 -6.36 5.54
N GLU A 33 -2.01 -6.09 6.31
CA GLU A 33 -0.95 -5.14 5.92
C GLU A 33 0.40 -5.63 6.40
N ARG A 34 1.44 -5.31 5.62
CA ARG A 34 2.84 -5.44 6.00
C ARG A 34 3.58 -4.18 5.61
N PHE A 35 4.41 -3.69 6.48
CA PHE A 35 5.27 -2.54 6.19
C PHE A 35 6.55 -2.59 7.01
N GLU A 36 7.54 -1.87 6.55
CA GLU A 36 8.84 -1.76 7.18
C GLU A 36 9.05 -0.34 7.72
N THR A 37 9.78 -0.24 8.83
CA THR A 37 10.23 1.03 9.38
C THR A 37 11.72 0.96 9.67
N LYS A 38 12.35 2.12 9.66
CA LYS A 38 13.71 2.33 10.15
C LYS A 38 13.68 3.51 11.10
N ASP A 39 14.15 3.30 12.32
CA ASP A 39 14.14 4.31 13.39
C ASP A 39 12.73 4.92 13.60
N GLY A 40 11.67 4.09 13.49
CA GLY A 40 10.28 4.51 13.65
C GLY A 40 9.67 5.24 12.44
N VAL A 41 10.44 5.42 11.36
CA VAL A 41 9.98 6.05 10.11
C VAL A 41 9.74 5.00 9.04
N ARG A 42 8.68 5.11 8.25
CA ARG A 42 8.41 4.18 7.15
C ARG A 42 9.56 4.19 6.15
N GLU A 43 10.10 3.02 5.89
CA GLU A 43 11.22 2.79 4.97
C GLU A 43 11.05 1.44 4.29
N GLY A 44 11.18 1.37 2.96
CA GLY A 44 11.07 0.13 2.23
C GLY A 44 9.65 -0.21 1.77
N LEU A 45 9.35 -1.49 1.74
CA LEU A 45 8.13 -2.03 1.13
C LEU A 45 6.91 -1.88 2.04
N TYR A 46 5.80 -1.42 1.46
CA TYR A 46 4.46 -1.48 2.04
C TYR A 46 3.56 -2.34 1.16
N GLN A 47 2.83 -3.25 1.76
CA GLN A 47 1.86 -4.12 1.09
C GLN A 47 0.55 -4.19 1.87
N LYS A 48 -0.56 -4.29 1.14
CA LYS A 48 -1.89 -4.49 1.70
C LYS A 48 -2.63 -5.56 0.90
N TRP A 49 -3.33 -6.43 1.59
CA TRP A 49 -4.10 -7.53 1.00
C TRP A 49 -5.59 -7.33 1.21
N TYR A 50 -6.36 -7.85 0.30
CA TYR A 50 -7.80 -8.06 0.48
C TYR A 50 -8.03 -9.24 1.43
N LEU A 51 -9.24 -9.32 1.97
CA LEU A 51 -9.65 -10.44 2.83
C LEU A 51 -9.58 -11.80 2.13
N ASN A 52 -9.72 -11.85 0.80
CA ASN A 52 -9.57 -13.07 0.01
C ASN A 52 -8.10 -13.51 -0.19
N GLY A 53 -7.13 -12.82 0.41
CA GLY A 53 -5.70 -13.13 0.34
C GLY A 53 -4.99 -12.57 -0.90
N GLN A 54 -5.70 -11.95 -1.84
CA GLN A 54 -5.09 -11.28 -2.99
C GLN A 54 -4.43 -9.96 -2.57
N ILE A 55 -3.26 -9.66 -3.14
CA ILE A 55 -2.63 -8.36 -2.94
C ILE A 55 -3.53 -7.26 -3.51
N GLY A 56 -3.75 -6.20 -2.74
CA GLY A 56 -4.57 -5.07 -3.15
C GLY A 56 -3.75 -3.81 -3.45
N LYS A 57 -2.61 -3.66 -2.77
CA LYS A 57 -1.75 -2.49 -2.92
C LYS A 57 -0.31 -2.83 -2.59
N GLN A 58 0.60 -2.25 -3.35
CA GLN A 58 2.04 -2.24 -3.05
C GLN A 58 2.61 -0.86 -3.32
N SER A 59 3.47 -0.41 -2.44
CA SER A 59 4.18 0.86 -2.58
C SER A 59 5.52 0.82 -1.85
N PHE A 60 6.37 1.81 -2.12
CA PHE A 60 7.67 1.95 -1.47
C PHE A 60 7.75 3.28 -0.74
N TYR A 61 8.40 3.26 0.42
CA TYR A 61 8.67 4.44 1.23
C TYR A 61 10.17 4.67 1.36
N LYS A 62 10.55 5.92 1.33
CA LYS A 62 11.90 6.38 1.61
C LYS A 62 11.83 7.56 2.56
N ASN A 63 12.44 7.43 3.74
CA ASN A 63 12.39 8.45 4.79
C ASN A 63 10.95 8.94 5.09
N GLY A 64 9.99 8.02 5.17
CA GLY A 64 8.59 8.31 5.49
C GLY A 64 7.74 8.82 4.32
N VAL A 65 8.32 9.00 3.14
CA VAL A 65 7.66 9.54 1.95
C VAL A 65 7.55 8.45 0.89
N LEU A 66 6.43 8.41 0.17
CA LEU A 66 6.28 7.52 -0.99
C LEU A 66 7.34 7.84 -2.05
N ASP A 67 8.08 6.83 -2.46
CA ASP A 67 9.12 6.94 -3.49
C ASP A 67 9.27 5.61 -4.22
N GLY A 68 8.88 5.55 -5.48
CA GLY A 68 8.82 4.36 -6.30
C GLY A 68 7.46 4.14 -6.93
N GLU A 69 7.25 2.99 -7.56
CA GLU A 69 5.97 2.67 -8.17
C GLU A 69 4.93 2.28 -7.10
N LEU A 70 3.77 2.88 -7.15
CA LEU A 70 2.58 2.44 -6.45
C LEU A 70 1.71 1.62 -7.40
N THR A 71 1.42 0.39 -7.04
CA THR A 71 0.53 -0.50 -7.78
C THR A 71 -0.69 -0.85 -6.95
N VAL A 72 -1.86 -0.80 -7.57
CA VAL A 72 -3.14 -1.21 -6.99
C VAL A 72 -3.74 -2.33 -7.85
N TRP A 73 -4.31 -3.34 -7.21
CA TRP A 73 -4.96 -4.48 -7.87
C TRP A 73 -6.44 -4.51 -7.54
N TYR A 74 -7.19 -5.12 -8.42
CA TYR A 74 -8.56 -5.57 -8.13
C TYR A 74 -8.55 -6.83 -7.23
N PRO A 75 -9.67 -7.14 -6.54
CA PRO A 75 -9.77 -8.38 -5.75
C PRO A 75 -9.59 -9.67 -6.55
N ASN A 76 -9.74 -9.63 -7.87
CA ASN A 76 -9.46 -10.76 -8.77
C ASN A 76 -7.97 -10.92 -9.14
N GLY A 77 -7.07 -10.07 -8.60
CA GLY A 77 -5.63 -10.12 -8.84
C GLY A 77 -5.16 -9.37 -10.09
N VAL A 78 -6.06 -8.79 -10.87
CA VAL A 78 -5.70 -7.97 -12.04
C VAL A 78 -5.26 -6.58 -11.58
N VAL A 79 -4.21 -6.04 -12.19
CA VAL A 79 -3.76 -4.67 -11.92
C VAL A 79 -4.87 -3.68 -12.26
N LYS A 80 -5.19 -2.80 -11.32
CA LYS A 80 -6.17 -1.72 -11.47
C LYS A 80 -5.53 -0.41 -11.89
N ALA A 81 -4.39 -0.07 -11.27
CA ALA A 81 -3.68 1.16 -11.58
C ALA A 81 -2.20 1.08 -11.19
N THR A 82 -1.37 1.82 -11.90
CA THR A 82 0.04 2.05 -11.54
C THR A 82 0.34 3.55 -11.54
N TYR A 83 1.12 3.99 -10.55
CA TYR A 83 1.52 5.37 -10.38
C TYR A 83 3.03 5.44 -10.17
N PRO A 84 3.79 6.08 -11.07
CA PRO A 84 5.18 6.39 -10.80
C PRO A 84 5.24 7.53 -9.77
N ILE A 85 5.85 7.30 -8.61
CA ILE A 85 5.94 8.28 -7.54
C ILE A 85 7.40 8.59 -7.25
N SER A 86 7.71 9.86 -7.15
CA SER A 86 9.00 10.33 -6.67
C SER A 86 8.79 11.43 -5.64
N LYS A 87 9.42 11.27 -4.47
CA LYS A 87 9.33 12.24 -3.35
C LYS A 87 7.88 12.61 -2.98
N GLY A 88 6.97 11.63 -2.99
CA GLY A 88 5.55 11.81 -2.64
C GLY A 88 4.68 12.41 -3.73
N MET A 89 5.22 12.66 -4.92
CA MET A 89 4.49 13.23 -6.05
C MET A 89 4.39 12.24 -7.20
N ILE A 90 3.28 12.24 -7.92
CA ILE A 90 3.17 11.48 -9.17
C ILE A 90 4.09 12.16 -10.21
N GLN A 91 5.00 11.39 -10.77
CA GLN A 91 5.95 11.87 -11.76
C GLN A 91 6.11 10.83 -12.87
N GLY A 92 5.44 11.07 -13.99
CA GLY A 92 5.40 10.17 -15.13
C GLY A 92 3.98 9.77 -15.51
N THR A 93 3.83 8.65 -16.20
CA THR A 93 2.55 8.18 -16.72
C THR A 93 1.83 7.29 -15.71
N ALA A 94 0.76 7.78 -15.12
CA ALA A 94 -0.20 6.96 -14.39
C ALA A 94 -1.08 6.18 -15.38
N LYS A 95 -1.29 4.89 -15.12
CA LYS A 95 -2.06 3.99 -15.99
C LYS A 95 -3.19 3.35 -15.20
N TYR A 96 -4.33 3.18 -15.87
CA TYR A 96 -5.54 2.60 -15.29
C TYR A 96 -6.06 1.50 -16.20
N TYR A 97 -6.44 0.39 -15.59
CA TYR A 97 -6.88 -0.82 -16.28
C TYR A 97 -8.29 -1.22 -15.83
N ASP A 98 -9.02 -1.86 -16.70
CA ASP A 98 -10.29 -2.50 -16.34
C ASP A 98 -10.05 -3.83 -15.60
N SER A 99 -11.10 -4.43 -15.08
CA SER A 99 -11.02 -5.70 -14.33
C SER A 99 -10.64 -6.92 -15.19
N LYS A 100 -10.54 -6.75 -16.51
CA LYS A 100 -10.07 -7.75 -17.47
C LYS A 100 -8.60 -7.55 -17.82
N GLY A 101 -7.97 -6.45 -17.37
CA GLY A 101 -6.58 -6.10 -17.63
C GLY A 101 -6.34 -5.26 -18.88
N ASN A 102 -7.39 -4.76 -19.52
CA ASN A 102 -7.24 -3.85 -20.65
C ASN A 102 -6.93 -2.45 -20.16
N LEU A 103 -5.99 -1.75 -20.81
CA LEU A 103 -5.69 -0.36 -20.51
C LEU A 103 -6.92 0.51 -20.83
N SER A 104 -7.50 1.13 -19.81
CA SER A 104 -8.68 1.99 -19.95
C SER A 104 -8.29 3.42 -20.31
N TRP A 105 -7.32 3.97 -19.58
CA TRP A 105 -6.78 5.30 -19.84
C TRP A 105 -5.43 5.49 -19.14
N GLN A 106 -4.69 6.50 -19.58
CA GLN A 106 -3.44 6.91 -18.97
C GLN A 106 -3.31 8.43 -19.00
N VAL A 107 -2.58 8.96 -18.04
CA VAL A 107 -2.29 10.39 -17.95
C VAL A 107 -0.84 10.60 -17.55
N TYR A 108 -0.17 11.52 -18.25
CA TYR A 108 1.15 11.97 -17.85
C TYR A 108 1.02 13.11 -16.84
N GLU A 109 1.65 12.96 -15.70
CA GLU A 109 1.68 13.97 -14.66
C GLU A 109 3.14 14.30 -14.30
N GLU A 110 3.45 15.58 -14.28
CA GLU A 110 4.76 16.08 -13.87
C GLU A 110 4.58 17.06 -12.71
N ASN A 111 5.28 16.77 -11.61
CA ASN A 111 5.33 17.63 -10.41
C ASN A 111 3.95 18.05 -9.88
N ARG A 112 2.92 17.25 -10.07
CA ARG A 112 1.62 17.53 -9.48
C ARG A 112 1.71 17.21 -7.99
N PRO A 113 1.78 18.24 -7.10
CA PRO A 113 1.60 17.96 -5.70
C PRO A 113 0.23 17.31 -5.57
N ASN A 114 0.19 16.19 -4.87
CA ASN A 114 -1.06 15.61 -4.44
C ASN A 114 -1.82 16.69 -3.67
N LYS A 115 -2.81 17.34 -4.31
CA LYS A 115 -3.57 18.47 -3.74
C LYS A 115 -4.30 18.10 -2.47
N ASN A 116 -4.43 16.81 -2.23
CA ASN A 116 -4.86 16.26 -0.96
C ASN A 116 -3.69 15.40 -0.49
N ASN A 117 -2.96 15.80 0.54
CA ASN A 117 -1.97 14.97 1.25
C ASN A 117 -2.57 13.62 1.73
N ASN A 118 -3.71 13.29 1.23
CA ASN A 118 -4.49 12.10 1.25
C ASN A 118 -4.98 11.81 -0.17
N ILE A 119 -4.14 11.16 -1.00
CA ILE A 119 -4.77 10.15 -1.81
C ILE A 119 -5.21 9.13 -0.75
N ASP A 120 -6.45 9.25 -0.31
CA ASP A 120 -7.06 8.23 0.52
C ASP A 120 -7.27 7.00 -0.36
N PHE A 121 -6.18 6.27 -0.57
CA PHE A 121 -6.20 4.98 -1.24
C PHE A 121 -6.98 3.94 -0.44
N SER A 122 -7.40 4.27 0.80
CA SER A 122 -8.22 3.39 1.61
C SER A 122 -9.59 3.17 1.00
N SER A 123 -10.17 4.19 0.36
CA SER A 123 -11.46 4.09 -0.32
C SER A 123 -11.41 3.23 -1.61
N TRP A 124 -10.23 3.04 -2.19
CA TRP A 124 -10.04 2.27 -3.42
C TRP A 124 -9.83 0.78 -3.17
N CYS A 125 -9.54 0.42 -1.93
CA CYS A 125 -9.37 -0.98 -1.49
C CYS A 125 -10.60 -1.52 -0.74
N LEU A 126 -11.70 -0.76 -0.64
CA LEU A 126 -12.87 -1.14 0.16
C LEU A 126 -14.09 -1.59 -0.65
N ASN A 127 -13.98 -1.66 -1.98
CA ASN A 127 -15.08 -2.16 -2.82
C ASN A 127 -14.62 -3.34 -3.67
#